data_2d59d1230ab2fde3b32fc552a0a97364
#
_entry.id   2d59d1230ab2fde3b32fc552a0a97364
#
_cell.length_a   1.000
_cell.length_b   1.000
_cell.length_c   1.000
_cell.angle_alpha   90.00
_cell.angle_beta   90.00
_cell.angle_gamma   90.00
#
_symmetry.space_group_name_H-M   'P 1'
#
loop_
_entity.id
_entity.type
_entity.pdbx_description
1 polymer ?
#
loop_
_entity_poly.entity_id
_entity_poly.type
_entity_poly.pdbx_seq_one_letter_code
_entity_poly.pdbx_strand_id
1 'polypeptide(L)'
;MRVDIKALSDSELQEQGFNNTSGGMHGFGLYTDDVLSAVCITTEIPDSLNKEVRLEKLFVCEEERHYGVARKLLNHTLRTMRACGYKYAVATPDSEDAVRFLVRFGFEKAEGKSVLYKIEL
;
A
#
# COMPACT_ATOMS: atom_id res chain seq x y z
N MET A 1 -20.85 -3.47 -12.97
CA MET A 1 -20.01 -3.61 -11.77
C MET A 1 -19.42 -2.25 -11.42
N ARG A 2 -19.65 -1.81 -10.20
CA ARG A 2 -19.16 -0.52 -9.73
C ARG A 2 -17.92 -0.72 -8.86
N VAL A 3 -16.85 0.00 -9.19
CA VAL A 3 -15.58 -0.05 -8.46
C VAL A 3 -15.26 1.34 -7.93
N ASP A 4 -15.08 1.46 -6.62
CA ASP A 4 -14.72 2.71 -5.95
C ASP A 4 -13.49 2.51 -5.07
N ILE A 5 -12.61 3.50 -5.04
CA ILE A 5 -11.50 3.53 -4.10
C ILE A 5 -11.75 4.68 -3.13
N LYS A 6 -11.73 4.37 -1.83
CA LYS A 6 -12.03 5.33 -0.76
C LYS A 6 -10.98 5.27 0.32
N ALA A 7 -10.68 6.42 0.93
CA ALA A 7 -9.81 6.46 2.09
C ALA A 7 -10.49 5.72 3.25
N LEU A 8 -9.71 4.95 3.99
CA LEU A 8 -10.19 4.26 5.19
C LEU A 8 -10.20 5.22 6.37
N SER A 9 -11.27 5.17 7.17
CA SER A 9 -11.35 5.91 8.43
C SER A 9 -10.46 5.26 9.48
N ASP A 10 -10.22 5.96 10.59
CA ASP A 10 -9.46 5.40 11.71
C ASP A 10 -10.13 4.13 12.26
N SER A 11 -11.45 4.11 12.29
CA SER A 11 -12.22 2.94 12.70
C SER A 11 -11.98 1.76 11.77
N GLU A 12 -12.00 2.00 10.47
CA GLU A 12 -11.74 0.97 9.46
C GLU A 12 -10.29 0.47 9.52
N LEU A 13 -9.33 1.35 9.79
CA LEU A 13 -7.94 0.95 9.99
C LEU A 13 -7.80 0.04 11.20
N GLN A 14 -8.51 0.32 12.30
CA GLN A 14 -8.52 -0.54 13.48
C GLN A 14 -9.07 -1.93 13.16
N GLU A 15 -10.12 -2.01 12.35
CA GLU A 15 -10.67 -3.30 11.90
C GLU A 15 -9.64 -4.11 11.12
N GLN A 16 -8.70 -3.42 10.45
CA GLN A 16 -7.60 -4.08 9.74
C GLN A 16 -6.40 -4.38 10.62
N GLY A 17 -6.46 -4.07 11.92
CA GLY A 17 -5.38 -4.34 12.87
C GLY A 17 -4.37 -3.21 13.02
N PHE A 18 -4.70 -2.00 12.60
CA PHE A 18 -3.78 -0.86 12.64
C PHE A 18 -4.36 0.29 13.45
N ASN A 19 -3.51 0.95 14.24
CA ASN A 19 -3.89 2.12 15.02
C ASN A 19 -3.15 3.35 14.51
N ASN A 20 -3.89 4.34 14.02
CA ASN A 20 -3.32 5.59 13.54
C ASN A 20 -3.17 6.58 14.70
N THR A 21 -2.12 6.39 15.51
CA THR A 21 -1.89 7.21 16.70
C THR A 21 -1.11 8.50 16.42
N SER A 22 -0.33 8.53 15.34
CA SER A 22 0.53 9.67 15.02
C SER A 22 0.06 10.49 13.80
N GLY A 23 -1.02 10.08 13.16
CA GLY A 23 -1.52 10.75 11.97
C GLY A 23 -0.75 10.44 10.68
N GLY A 24 0.29 9.61 10.76
CA GLY A 24 1.12 9.26 9.60
C GLY A 24 0.69 8.01 8.85
N MET A 25 -0.46 7.44 9.21
CA MET A 25 -0.99 6.24 8.57
C MET A 25 -2.05 6.62 7.54
N HIS A 26 -1.96 6.04 6.36
CA HIS A 26 -2.91 6.25 5.28
C HIS A 26 -3.37 4.89 4.75
N GLY A 27 -4.66 4.72 4.63
CA GLY A 27 -5.22 3.48 4.09
C GLY A 27 -6.29 3.78 3.06
N PHE A 28 -6.37 2.90 2.06
CA PHE A 28 -7.40 2.96 1.03
C PHE A 28 -8.03 1.59 0.86
N GLY A 29 -9.33 1.60 0.65
CA GLY A 29 -10.09 0.40 0.32
C GLY A 29 -10.60 0.48 -1.10
N LEU A 30 -10.58 -0.64 -1.80
CA LEU A 30 -11.25 -0.78 -3.08
C LEU A 30 -12.53 -1.57 -2.85
N TYR A 31 -13.65 -0.98 -3.26
CA TYR A 31 -14.99 -1.55 -3.08
C TYR A 31 -15.54 -1.96 -4.44
N THR A 32 -16.03 -3.18 -4.51
CA THR A 32 -16.73 -3.70 -5.70
C THR A 32 -18.19 -3.85 -5.32
N ASP A 33 -19.08 -3.09 -5.97
CA ASP A 33 -20.51 -3.04 -5.66
C ASP A 33 -20.77 -2.87 -4.15
N ASP A 34 -20.06 -1.89 -3.56
CA ASP A 34 -20.13 -1.51 -2.14
C ASP A 34 -19.59 -2.57 -1.15
N VAL A 35 -18.91 -3.60 -1.64
CA VAL A 35 -18.25 -4.61 -0.80
C VAL A 35 -16.74 -4.38 -0.84
N LEU A 36 -16.12 -4.34 0.34
CA LEU A 36 -14.67 -4.15 0.45
C LEU A 36 -13.95 -5.37 -0.13
N SER A 37 -13.21 -5.16 -1.20
CA SER A 37 -12.52 -6.22 -1.96
C SER A 37 -11.02 -6.21 -1.75
N ALA A 38 -10.44 -5.06 -1.41
CA ALA A 38 -9.00 -4.93 -1.22
C ALA A 38 -8.67 -3.76 -0.31
N VAL A 39 -7.55 -3.85 0.39
CA VAL A 39 -7.04 -2.76 1.24
C VAL A 39 -5.56 -2.54 0.97
N CYS A 40 -5.14 -1.28 1.05
CA CYS A 40 -3.73 -0.90 0.96
C CYS A 40 -3.45 0.11 2.07
N ILE A 41 -2.52 -0.18 2.95
CA ILE A 41 -2.21 0.65 4.11
C ILE A 41 -0.72 1.01 4.10
N THR A 42 -0.42 2.30 4.26
CA THR A 42 0.95 2.81 4.37
C THR A 42 1.13 3.56 5.67
N THR A 43 2.34 3.57 6.19
CA THR A 43 2.71 4.38 7.34
C THR A 43 3.93 5.24 7.03
N GLU A 44 3.93 6.47 7.53
CA GLU A 44 5.08 7.33 7.43
C GLU A 44 6.24 6.74 8.25
N ILE A 45 7.45 6.78 7.68
CA ILE A 45 8.65 6.42 8.41
C ILE A 45 9.14 7.69 9.13
N PRO A 46 9.06 7.73 10.47
CA PRO A 46 9.47 8.93 11.21
C PRO A 46 10.93 9.28 10.96
N ASP A 47 11.22 10.57 10.93
CA ASP A 47 12.58 11.09 10.80
C ASP A 47 13.33 10.64 9.55
N SER A 48 12.58 10.22 8.53
CA SER A 48 13.18 9.85 7.25
C SER A 48 13.59 11.10 6.49
N LEU A 49 14.87 11.22 6.18
CA LEU A 49 15.38 12.33 5.38
C LEU A 49 14.82 12.34 3.97
N ASN A 50 14.44 11.16 3.47
CA ASN A 50 13.93 10.99 2.11
C ASN A 50 12.42 11.00 2.03
N LYS A 51 11.72 11.31 3.12
CA LYS A 51 10.25 11.33 3.16
C LYS A 51 9.67 10.04 2.62
N GLU A 52 9.91 8.95 3.33
CA GLU A 52 9.50 7.61 2.95
C GLU A 52 8.22 7.18 3.64
N VAL A 53 7.42 6.38 2.94
CA VAL A 53 6.31 5.64 3.55
C VAL A 53 6.60 4.15 3.43
N ARG A 54 6.10 3.38 4.41
CA ARG A 54 6.21 1.93 4.38
C ARG A 54 4.87 1.34 3.96
N LEU A 55 4.92 0.41 3.01
CA LEU A 55 3.76 -0.39 2.64
C LEU A 55 3.53 -1.45 3.72
N GLU A 56 2.53 -1.26 4.57
CA GLU A 56 2.25 -2.13 5.69
C GLU A 56 1.36 -3.31 5.31
N LYS A 57 0.40 -3.07 4.41
CA LYS A 57 -0.55 -4.10 4.02
C LYS A 57 -1.05 -3.83 2.62
N LEU A 58 -1.06 -4.88 1.81
CA LEU A 58 -1.75 -4.89 0.54
C LEU A 58 -2.44 -6.24 0.43
N PHE A 59 -3.76 -6.24 0.62
CA PHE A 59 -4.56 -7.46 0.61
C PHE A 59 -5.67 -7.34 -0.40
N VAL A 60 -5.90 -8.43 -1.15
CA VAL A 60 -6.99 -8.53 -2.11
C VAL A 60 -7.75 -9.81 -1.78
N CYS A 61 -9.08 -9.72 -1.68
CA CYS A 61 -9.89 -10.91 -1.43
C CYS A 61 -9.74 -11.91 -2.58
N GLU A 62 -9.91 -13.19 -2.28
CA GLU A 62 -9.60 -14.27 -3.21
C GLU A 62 -10.37 -14.14 -4.53
N GLU A 63 -11.62 -13.73 -4.48
CA GLU A 63 -12.49 -13.61 -5.64
C GLU A 63 -12.02 -12.53 -6.63
N GLU A 64 -11.20 -11.59 -6.17
CA GLU A 64 -10.78 -10.43 -6.97
C GLU A 64 -9.32 -10.49 -7.39
N ARG A 65 -8.58 -11.55 -7.04
CA ARG A 65 -7.11 -11.58 -7.18
C ARG A 65 -6.58 -11.54 -8.61
N HIS A 66 -7.34 -11.92 -9.61
CA HIS A 66 -6.84 -12.01 -10.97
C HIS A 66 -7.29 -10.88 -11.90
N TYR A 67 -7.83 -9.80 -11.32
CA TYR A 67 -8.41 -8.70 -12.10
C TYR A 67 -7.61 -7.39 -12.04
N GLY A 68 -6.33 -7.47 -11.67
CA GLY A 68 -5.49 -6.27 -11.59
C GLY A 68 -5.86 -5.32 -10.44
N VAL A 69 -6.63 -5.79 -9.47
CA VAL A 69 -7.11 -4.99 -8.34
C VAL A 69 -5.97 -4.48 -7.48
N ALA A 70 -4.99 -5.35 -7.18
CA ALA A 70 -3.84 -4.97 -6.36
C ALA A 70 -3.04 -3.85 -7.00
N ARG A 71 -2.77 -3.95 -8.31
CA ARG A 71 -2.05 -2.93 -9.06
C ARG A 71 -2.80 -1.60 -9.06
N LYS A 72 -4.10 -1.66 -9.31
CA LYS A 72 -4.95 -0.46 -9.35
C LYS A 72 -4.96 0.25 -8.01
N LEU A 73 -5.15 -0.49 -6.92
CA LEU A 73 -5.20 0.07 -5.58
C LEU A 73 -3.84 0.61 -5.14
N LEU A 74 -2.76 -0.15 -5.37
CA LEU A 74 -1.41 0.31 -5.04
C LEU A 74 -1.05 1.57 -5.82
N ASN A 75 -1.36 1.60 -7.10
CA ASN A 75 -1.10 2.79 -7.93
C ASN A 75 -1.83 4.02 -7.38
N HIS A 76 -3.10 3.88 -7.03
CA HIS A 76 -3.88 4.97 -6.43
C HIS A 76 -3.24 5.44 -5.12
N THR A 77 -2.89 4.50 -4.26
CA THR A 77 -2.29 4.80 -2.95
C THR A 77 -0.97 5.55 -3.11
N LEU A 78 -0.08 5.07 -3.97
CA LEU A 78 1.24 5.69 -4.14
C LEU A 78 1.15 7.05 -4.82
N ARG A 79 0.22 7.24 -5.74
CA ARG A 79 -0.03 8.56 -6.34
C ARG A 79 -0.52 9.55 -5.29
N THR A 80 -1.37 9.12 -4.39
CA THR A 80 -1.83 9.96 -3.27
C THR A 80 -0.67 10.30 -2.34
N MET A 81 0.19 9.33 -2.02
CA MET A 81 1.36 9.59 -1.18
C MET A 81 2.30 10.59 -1.84
N ARG A 82 2.52 10.48 -3.13
CA ARG A 82 3.30 11.47 -3.89
C ARG A 82 2.69 12.87 -3.76
N ALA A 83 1.38 12.98 -3.90
CA ALA A 83 0.68 14.26 -3.77
C ALA A 83 0.81 14.84 -2.36
N CYS A 84 0.95 13.99 -1.33
CA CYS A 84 1.18 14.40 0.05
C CYS A 84 2.63 14.80 0.34
N GLY A 85 3.53 14.68 -0.63
CA GLY A 85 4.93 15.10 -0.50
C GLY A 85 5.92 13.99 -0.18
N TYR A 86 5.46 12.75 -0.11
CA TYR A 86 6.38 11.62 0.08
C TYR A 86 7.12 11.33 -1.22
N LYS A 87 8.37 10.90 -1.11
CA LYS A 87 9.24 10.70 -2.27
C LYS A 87 9.52 9.24 -2.60
N TYR A 88 9.40 8.36 -1.61
CA TYR A 88 9.69 6.94 -1.77
C TYR A 88 8.71 6.10 -0.98
N ALA A 89 8.44 4.90 -1.48
CA ALA A 89 7.75 3.87 -0.72
C ALA A 89 8.67 2.67 -0.57
N VAL A 90 8.66 2.06 0.61
CA VAL A 90 9.46 0.86 0.89
C VAL A 90 8.53 -0.28 1.32
N ALA A 91 8.95 -1.50 1.05
CA ALA A 91 8.20 -2.70 1.41
C ALA A 91 9.15 -3.83 1.76
N THR A 92 8.72 -4.69 2.69
CA THR A 92 9.43 -5.90 3.07
C THR A 92 8.55 -7.11 2.75
N PRO A 93 8.52 -7.57 1.49
CA PRO A 93 7.66 -8.68 1.10
C PRO A 93 8.07 -9.97 1.81
N ASP A 94 7.09 -10.79 2.14
CA ASP A 94 7.27 -12.02 2.93
C ASP A 94 7.09 -13.30 2.10
N SER A 95 6.92 -13.17 0.80
CA SER A 95 6.75 -14.32 -0.11
C SER A 95 7.33 -14.02 -1.48
N GLU A 96 7.62 -15.08 -2.23
CA GLU A 96 8.09 -14.92 -3.60
C GLU A 96 7.04 -14.26 -4.50
N ASP A 97 5.77 -14.57 -4.28
CA ASP A 97 4.68 -13.95 -5.03
C ASP A 97 4.61 -12.44 -4.79
N ALA A 98 4.78 -12.01 -3.53
CA ALA A 98 4.82 -10.60 -3.18
C ALA A 98 6.01 -9.91 -3.83
N VAL A 99 7.19 -10.55 -3.82
CA VAL A 99 8.39 -10.01 -4.49
C VAL A 99 8.13 -9.81 -5.97
N ARG A 100 7.60 -10.85 -6.65
CA ARG A 100 7.32 -10.76 -8.08
C ARG A 100 6.33 -9.65 -8.40
N PHE A 101 5.28 -9.51 -7.58
CA PHE A 101 4.30 -8.45 -7.78
C PHE A 101 4.95 -7.06 -7.65
N LEU A 102 5.73 -6.84 -6.58
CA LEU A 102 6.37 -5.54 -6.34
C LEU A 102 7.38 -5.20 -7.43
N VAL A 103 8.17 -6.16 -7.87
CA VAL A 103 9.16 -5.94 -8.95
C VAL A 103 8.45 -5.59 -10.26
N ARG A 104 7.37 -6.29 -10.59
CA ARG A 104 6.58 -5.98 -11.80
C ARG A 104 5.92 -4.61 -11.70
N PHE A 105 5.58 -4.19 -10.51
CA PHE A 105 5.00 -2.86 -10.29
C PHE A 105 6.05 -1.75 -10.50
N GLY A 106 7.31 -2.02 -10.20
CA GLY A 106 8.40 -1.07 -10.37
C GLY A 106 9.30 -0.92 -9.17
N PHE A 107 9.07 -1.68 -8.11
CA PHE A 107 9.97 -1.67 -6.94
C PHE A 107 11.29 -2.33 -7.28
N GLU A 108 12.37 -1.81 -6.70
CA GLU A 108 13.71 -2.36 -6.84
C GLU A 108 14.25 -2.74 -5.47
N LYS A 109 15.06 -3.80 -5.44
CA LYS A 109 15.70 -4.23 -4.22
C LYS A 109 16.67 -3.14 -3.74
N ALA A 110 16.53 -2.73 -2.49
CA ALA A 110 17.41 -1.71 -1.92
C ALA A 110 18.80 -2.27 -1.65
N GLU A 111 19.81 -1.47 -1.94
CA GLU A 111 21.20 -1.84 -1.71
C GLU A 111 21.48 -2.09 -0.24
N GLY A 112 22.26 -3.14 0.05
CA GLY A 112 22.67 -3.48 1.40
C GLY A 112 21.59 -4.10 2.30
N LYS A 113 20.35 -4.23 1.80
CA LYS A 113 19.24 -4.78 2.56
C LYS A 113 18.57 -5.89 1.75
N SER A 114 18.80 -7.12 2.14
CA SER A 114 18.33 -8.28 1.37
C SER A 114 16.81 -8.43 1.29
N VAL A 115 16.05 -7.78 2.18
CA VAL A 115 14.59 -7.93 2.27
C VAL A 115 13.82 -6.65 1.96
N LEU A 116 14.50 -5.53 1.72
CA LEU A 116 13.84 -4.25 1.49
C LEU A 116 13.73 -3.93 0.00
N TYR A 117 12.54 -3.57 -0.42
CA TYR A 117 12.26 -3.10 -1.78
C TYR A 117 11.78 -1.66 -1.73
N LYS A 118 12.13 -0.88 -2.74
CA LYS A 118 11.88 0.57 -2.75
C LYS A 118 11.47 1.04 -4.14
N ILE A 119 10.57 2.01 -4.17
CA ILE A 119 10.14 2.66 -5.41
C ILE A 119 10.14 4.17 -5.20
N GLU A 120 10.60 4.91 -6.21
CA GLU A 120 10.51 6.37 -6.24
C GLU A 120 9.09 6.75 -6.67
N LEU A 121 8.51 7.70 -5.94
CA LEU A 121 7.15 8.17 -6.21
C LEU A 121 7.09 9.33 -7.20
#